data_6999a0a20095f05a238cbd41d1d1ed27
#
_entry.id   6999a0a20095f05a238cbd41d1d1ed27
#
_cell.length_a   1.000
_cell.length_b   1.000
_cell.length_c   1.000
_cell.angle_alpha   90.00
_cell.angle_beta   90.00
_cell.angle_gamma   90.00
#
_symmetry.space_group_name_H-M   'P 1'
#
loop_
_entity.id
_entity.type
_entity.pdbx_description
1 polymer ?
#
loop_
_entity_poly.entity_id
_entity_poly.type
_entity_poly.pdbx_seq_one_letter_code
_entity_poly.pdbx_strand_id
1 'polypeptide(L)'
;MPWSVRDGGLTLRVRLTPKADRDRIDGVVDLADGHSVLAARVRAVPEKGAANKALAALIAKQLEIAKSSVSLTGGSTSRIKTLTVEGVPEELLDRLKMLVE
;
A
#
# COMPACT_ATOMS: atom_id res chain seq x y z
N MET A 1 -9.85 4.43 -8.61
CA MET A 1 -9.01 4.71 -7.43
C MET A 1 -8.38 3.42 -6.92
N PRO A 2 -7.14 3.44 -6.45
CA PRO A 2 -6.49 2.23 -5.93
C PRO A 2 -6.98 1.81 -4.54
N TRP A 3 -7.92 2.52 -3.96
CA TRP A 3 -8.49 2.20 -2.65
C TRP A 3 -10.00 2.18 -2.68
N SER A 4 -10.58 1.45 -1.72
CA SER A 4 -12.02 1.36 -1.51
C SER A 4 -12.31 1.46 -0.02
N VAL A 5 -13.26 2.31 0.35
CA VAL A 5 -13.67 2.48 1.75
C VAL A 5 -14.51 1.28 2.19
N ARG A 6 -14.31 0.87 3.44
CA ARG A 6 -15.07 -0.19 4.09
C ARG A 6 -15.33 0.19 5.55
N ASP A 7 -16.16 -0.58 6.25
CA ASP A 7 -16.40 -0.36 7.68
C ASP A 7 -15.08 -0.46 8.43
N GLY A 8 -14.73 0.58 9.16
CA GLY A 8 -13.55 0.61 10.01
C GLY A 8 -12.24 0.81 9.29
N GLY A 9 -12.26 1.21 8.00
CA GLY A 9 -11.02 1.46 7.28
C GLY A 9 -11.18 1.46 5.77
N LEU A 10 -10.18 0.92 5.06
CA LEU A 10 -10.21 0.80 3.61
C LEU A 10 -9.34 -0.37 3.14
N THR A 11 -9.51 -0.73 1.88
CA THR A 11 -8.58 -1.63 1.18
C THR A 11 -7.78 -0.81 0.19
N LEU A 12 -6.53 -1.20 -0.03
CA LEU A 12 -5.58 -0.48 -0.88
C LEU A 12 -4.88 -1.49 -1.79
N ARG A 13 -4.89 -1.23 -3.10
CA ARG A 13 -4.13 -2.04 -4.05
C ARG A 13 -2.81 -1.37 -4.36
N VAL A 14 -1.72 -2.12 -4.24
CA VAL A 14 -0.36 -1.62 -4.38
C VAL A 14 0.43 -2.49 -5.34
N ARG A 15 1.09 -1.88 -6.31
CA ARG A 15 2.09 -2.57 -7.11
C ARG A 15 3.44 -2.38 -6.42
N LEU A 16 4.03 -3.48 -5.97
CA LEU A 16 5.25 -3.46 -5.18
C LEU A 16 6.47 -3.75 -6.05
N THR A 17 7.48 -2.88 -5.97
CA THR A 17 8.78 -3.10 -6.59
C THR A 17 9.80 -3.33 -5.46
N PRO A 18 10.27 -4.58 -5.28
CA PRO A 18 11.30 -4.88 -4.27
C PRO A 18 12.70 -4.59 -4.80
N LYS A 19 13.70 -4.71 -3.93
CA LYS A 19 15.13 -4.49 -4.26
C LYS A 19 15.41 -3.10 -4.81
N ALA A 20 14.62 -2.11 -4.39
CA ALA A 20 14.83 -0.73 -4.80
C ALA A 20 15.92 -0.07 -3.95
N ASP A 21 16.37 1.10 -4.37
CA ASP A 21 17.39 1.85 -3.63
C ASP A 21 16.84 2.54 -2.38
N ARG A 22 15.52 2.70 -2.29
CA ARG A 22 14.86 3.33 -1.13
C ARG A 22 13.42 2.86 -1.02
N ASP A 23 12.86 3.03 0.18
CA ASP A 23 11.44 2.81 0.42
C ASP A 23 10.70 4.11 0.08
N ARG A 24 9.75 4.06 -0.87
CA ARG A 24 8.99 5.25 -1.25
C ARG A 24 7.68 4.89 -1.93
N ILE A 25 6.73 5.81 -1.87
CA ILE A 25 5.48 5.77 -2.64
C ILE A 25 5.68 6.66 -3.86
N ASP A 26 5.45 6.11 -5.06
CA ASP A 26 5.64 6.84 -6.32
C ASP A 26 4.37 7.54 -6.81
N GLY A 27 3.20 7.14 -6.33
CA GLY A 27 1.93 7.71 -6.75
C GLY A 27 1.00 6.67 -7.36
N VAL A 28 -0.06 7.14 -8.01
CA VAL A 28 -1.07 6.28 -8.62
C VAL A 28 -0.70 5.98 -10.07
N VAL A 29 -0.81 4.72 -10.46
CA VAL A 29 -0.54 4.26 -11.82
C VAL A 29 -1.77 3.54 -12.34
N ASP A 30 -2.15 3.83 -13.59
CA ASP A 30 -3.23 3.12 -14.27
C ASP A 30 -2.69 1.89 -14.96
N LEU A 31 -3.33 0.75 -14.76
CA LEU A 31 -2.97 -0.50 -15.41
C LEU A 31 -3.70 -0.63 -16.75
N ALA A 32 -3.20 -1.52 -17.60
CA ALA A 32 -3.76 -1.74 -18.94
C ALA A 32 -5.22 -2.20 -18.92
N ASP A 33 -5.65 -2.85 -17.82
CA ASP A 33 -7.03 -3.35 -17.66
C ASP A 33 -8.01 -2.27 -17.16
N GLY A 34 -7.56 -1.04 -17.00
CA GLY A 34 -8.39 0.06 -16.53
C GLY A 34 -8.41 0.25 -15.02
N HIS A 35 -7.82 -0.66 -14.28
CA HIS A 35 -7.69 -0.50 -12.82
C HIS A 35 -6.50 0.39 -12.47
N SER A 36 -6.54 1.05 -11.32
CA SER A 36 -5.41 1.81 -10.82
C SER A 36 -4.84 1.18 -9.56
N VAL A 37 -3.55 1.40 -9.33
CA VAL A 37 -2.82 0.91 -8.17
C VAL A 37 -1.92 2.02 -7.65
N LEU A 38 -1.58 1.93 -6.36
CA LEU A 38 -0.55 2.77 -5.77
C LEU A 38 0.80 2.09 -6.05
N ALA A 39 1.72 2.79 -6.68
CA ALA A 39 3.06 2.24 -6.93
C ALA A 39 3.94 2.52 -5.73
N ALA A 40 4.59 1.49 -5.22
CA ALA A 40 5.48 1.58 -4.06
C ALA A 40 6.76 0.79 -4.30
N ARG A 41 7.85 1.27 -3.75
CA ARG A 41 9.17 0.63 -3.80
C ARG A 41 9.65 0.34 -2.40
N VAL A 42 10.30 -0.80 -2.22
CA VAL A 42 10.95 -1.13 -0.95
C VAL A 42 12.35 -1.70 -1.22
N ARG A 43 13.26 -1.44 -0.29
CA ARG A 43 14.64 -1.97 -0.38
C ARG A 43 14.68 -3.47 -0.13
N ALA A 44 13.76 -3.98 0.65
CA ALA A 44 13.71 -5.38 1.05
C ALA A 44 13.56 -6.31 -0.16
N VAL A 45 14.11 -7.51 -0.02
CA VAL A 45 14.03 -8.55 -1.05
C VAL A 45 12.69 -9.29 -0.95
N PRO A 46 12.19 -9.88 -2.06
CA PRO A 46 10.90 -10.58 -2.05
C PRO A 46 11.03 -12.01 -1.53
N GLU A 47 11.66 -12.16 -0.37
CA GLU A 47 11.90 -13.46 0.23
C GLU A 47 11.38 -13.49 1.66
N LYS A 48 10.77 -14.61 2.04
CA LYS A 48 10.28 -14.86 3.40
C LYS A 48 9.39 -13.74 3.95
N GLY A 49 8.64 -13.09 3.07
CA GLY A 49 7.74 -12.02 3.46
C GLY A 49 8.42 -10.69 3.78
N ALA A 50 9.72 -10.55 3.56
CA ALA A 50 10.45 -9.33 3.91
C ALA A 50 9.93 -8.09 3.16
N ALA A 51 9.72 -8.19 1.84
CA ALA A 51 9.21 -7.07 1.05
C ALA A 51 7.77 -6.72 1.44
N ASN A 52 6.94 -7.73 1.73
CA ASN A 52 5.56 -7.50 2.17
C ASN A 52 5.51 -6.79 3.52
N LYS A 53 6.39 -7.16 4.46
CA LYS A 53 6.49 -6.49 5.76
C LYS A 53 6.98 -5.05 5.59
N ALA A 54 7.96 -4.84 4.72
CA ALA A 54 8.49 -3.51 4.44
C ALA A 54 7.41 -2.61 3.83
N LEU A 55 6.57 -3.17 2.94
CA LEU A 55 5.46 -2.44 2.36
C LEU A 55 4.45 -2.02 3.42
N ALA A 56 4.04 -2.93 4.30
CA ALA A 56 3.09 -2.60 5.36
C ALA A 56 3.65 -1.50 6.27
N ALA A 57 4.94 -1.58 6.62
CA ALA A 57 5.61 -0.56 7.43
C ALA A 57 5.65 0.80 6.72
N LEU A 58 5.93 0.81 5.43
CA LEU A 58 5.97 2.04 4.63
C LEU A 58 4.59 2.71 4.59
N ILE A 59 3.54 1.94 4.31
CA ILE A 59 2.17 2.45 4.26
C ILE A 59 1.76 3.01 5.63
N ALA A 60 2.03 2.27 6.70
CA ALA A 60 1.69 2.71 8.06
C ALA A 60 2.39 4.03 8.40
N LYS A 61 3.67 4.15 8.05
CA LYS A 61 4.45 5.37 8.30
C LYS A 61 3.87 6.56 7.52
N GLN A 62 3.56 6.35 6.24
CA GLN A 62 3.04 7.42 5.39
C GLN A 62 1.64 7.86 5.80
N LEU A 63 0.82 6.94 6.30
CA LEU A 63 -0.52 7.25 6.78
C LEU A 63 -0.53 7.66 8.27
N GLU A 64 0.61 7.64 8.93
CA GLU A 64 0.77 8.00 10.34
C GLU A 64 -0.13 7.17 11.25
N ILE A 65 -0.15 5.86 11.02
CA ILE A 65 -0.90 4.90 11.81
C ILE A 65 0.02 3.79 12.30
N ALA A 66 -0.47 2.99 13.23
CA ALA A 66 0.29 1.85 13.74
C ALA A 66 0.49 0.80 12.64
N LYS A 67 1.65 0.16 12.62
CA LYS A 67 1.95 -0.91 11.66
C LYS A 67 0.94 -2.05 11.76
N SER A 68 0.45 -2.35 12.97
CA SER A 68 -0.56 -3.38 13.21
C SER A 68 -1.91 -3.07 12.56
N SER A 69 -2.14 -1.83 12.15
CA SER A 69 -3.36 -1.43 11.44
C SER A 69 -3.32 -1.77 9.95
N VAL A 70 -2.18 -2.21 9.42
CA VAL A 70 -2.02 -2.54 8.00
C VAL A 70 -1.77 -4.04 7.89
N SER A 71 -2.60 -4.72 7.09
CA SER A 71 -2.49 -6.16 6.88
C SER A 71 -2.49 -6.49 5.39
N LEU A 72 -1.64 -7.41 4.97
CA LEU A 72 -1.67 -7.94 3.62
C LEU A 72 -2.78 -8.98 3.55
N THR A 73 -3.81 -8.73 2.73
CA THR A 73 -4.97 -9.60 2.63
C THR A 73 -5.12 -10.27 1.26
N GLY A 74 -4.25 -9.95 0.32
CA GLY A 74 -4.25 -10.61 -0.99
C GLY A 74 -2.96 -10.34 -1.75
N GLY A 75 -2.65 -11.21 -2.71
CA GLY A 75 -1.53 -11.04 -3.60
C GLY A 75 -0.16 -11.25 -2.97
N SER A 76 -0.03 -12.13 -1.98
CA SER A 76 1.25 -12.33 -1.26
C SER A 76 2.40 -12.70 -2.18
N THR A 77 2.13 -13.43 -3.27
CA THR A 77 3.13 -13.84 -4.26
C THR A 77 3.00 -13.10 -5.58
N SER A 78 2.10 -12.14 -5.66
CA SER A 78 1.86 -11.32 -6.85
C SER A 78 2.56 -9.97 -6.72
N ARG A 79 2.82 -9.29 -7.84
CA ARG A 79 3.30 -7.90 -7.83
C ARG A 79 2.22 -6.94 -7.33
N ILE A 80 0.95 -7.26 -7.55
CA ILE A 80 -0.16 -6.45 -7.07
C ILE A 80 -0.61 -7.01 -5.74
N LYS A 81 -0.45 -6.22 -4.70
CA LYS A 81 -0.80 -6.57 -3.32
C LYS A 81 -2.11 -5.90 -2.93
N THR A 82 -2.90 -6.57 -2.13
CA THR A 82 -4.07 -5.97 -1.50
C THR A 82 -3.80 -5.83 -0.01
N LEU A 83 -3.91 -4.62 0.49
CA LEU A 83 -3.75 -4.31 1.90
C LEU A 83 -5.09 -3.90 2.48
N THR A 84 -5.37 -4.35 3.69
CA THR A 84 -6.49 -3.86 4.49
C THR A 84 -5.90 -2.91 5.53
N VAL A 85 -6.45 -1.70 5.58
CA VAL A 85 -5.98 -0.64 6.48
C VAL A 85 -7.11 -0.28 7.43
N GLU A 86 -6.88 -0.44 8.73
CA GLU A 86 -7.84 -0.11 9.77
C GLU A 86 -7.64 1.33 10.22
N GLY A 87 -8.73 2.05 10.44
CA GLY A 87 -8.71 3.43 10.89
C GLY A 87 -9.97 4.18 10.49
N VAL A 88 -10.00 5.47 10.79
CA VAL A 88 -11.12 6.35 10.41
C VAL A 88 -11.00 6.64 8.91
N PRO A 89 -11.99 6.21 8.09
CA PRO A 89 -11.85 6.33 6.62
C PRO A 89 -11.57 7.74 6.12
N GLU A 90 -12.22 8.76 6.67
CA GLU A 90 -11.99 10.14 6.23
C GLU A 90 -10.56 10.59 6.46
N GLU A 91 -9.97 10.23 7.61
CA GLU A 91 -8.59 10.57 7.93
C GLU A 91 -7.61 9.84 7.01
N LEU A 92 -7.87 8.56 6.76
CA LEU A 92 -7.03 7.75 5.87
C LEU A 92 -7.08 8.30 4.44
N LEU A 93 -8.26 8.66 3.94
CA LEU A 93 -8.44 9.23 2.62
C LEU A 93 -7.70 10.57 2.47
N ASP A 94 -7.79 11.43 3.47
CA ASP A 94 -7.11 12.72 3.45
C ASP A 94 -5.59 12.52 3.32
N ARG A 95 -5.02 11.59 4.08
CA ARG A 95 -3.59 11.31 4.02
C ARG A 95 -3.18 10.69 2.69
N LEU A 96 -3.98 9.76 2.16
CA LEU A 96 -3.72 9.17 0.84
C LEU A 96 -3.73 10.21 -0.26
N LYS A 97 -4.68 11.14 -0.24
CA LYS A 97 -4.74 12.22 -1.21
C LYS A 97 -3.50 13.11 -1.14
N MET A 98 -3.00 13.39 0.05
CA MET A 98 -1.78 14.17 0.21
C MET A 98 -0.55 13.45 -0.35
N LEU A 99 -0.51 12.13 -0.27
CA LEU A 99 0.61 11.34 -0.79
C LEU A 99 0.68 11.34 -2.31
N VAL A 100 -0.45 11.43 -2.99
CA VAL A 100 -0.53 11.24 -4.44
C VAL A 100 -0.78 12.53 -5.23
N GLU A 101 -0.98 13.63 -4.53
CA GLU A 101 -1.17 14.95 -5.16
C GLU A 101 0.14 15.67 -5.44
#